data_5d245d65bd60a8598e11ce81098c5730
#
_entry.id   5d245d65bd60a8598e11ce81098c5730
#
_cell.length_a   1.000
_cell.length_b   1.000
_cell.length_c   1.000
_cell.angle_alpha   90.00
_cell.angle_beta   90.00
_cell.angle_gamma   90.00
#
_symmetry.space_group_name_H-M   'P 1'
#
loop_
_entity.id
_entity.type
_entity.pdbx_description
1 polymer ?
#
loop_
_entity_poly.entity_id
_entity_poly.type
_entity_poly.pdbx_seq_one_letter_code
_entity_poly.pdbx_strand_id
1 'polypeptide(L)'
;MRSFILPCSTVVTKKGRSLFLIVSMALAFSLLSIAAYAGSFDGPAELPRVLVQSALASTPSPGKSWTVPAGGNVQTAVNNARCGDTIYLQAGATYTGTLTLPAKACDSQHWITIRTNAPDTALPGPTARMTPCYAGVSSLPGRPSFNCSAPKNVLAKIVYNGTNWYPVYVSDGANHYRLIGLEITRTPGPNVVYGLIFIRNTFRVDHLVFDRLWIHGTPNSDTAHGVSLGGSQFVAVLNSYINDLHCVAISGACTDSQAVGGGVGSLPKGPYQIVNNFLESAGENILFGGGSASSTPVDIEIRKNHFFKPLTWMKGSPGFVGGTNGNPFVVKNHLELKNAQRVLLDSNIMENTWGGFSQGGFSVLLTPKNQTLNGVNVCPSCQVTDVTIRYSRISHVAGGFQIANALSDGGGIPLAGQRYSIHDVVVDDIDGTKYKGGGLLAQLGTGPRVPKLQDVQIQHVTAFPPHTMLVVGNILSNPDMLNFIFTNNLVTTGPFPVWSAGGSTNCASSDVPLIVLQTCFTPYTFTHNGLIASPANFSTSKWPAGNYFPSNTAAVQFASYNGGIGGDYHLLSGSPFKNAGTDGKDLGADINTLNSALSGVY
;
A
#
# COMPACT_ATOMS: atom_id res chain seq x y z
N MET A 1 10.95 -57.11 25.54
CA MET A 1 10.96 -58.04 26.68
C MET A 1 9.90 -57.62 27.67
N ARG A 2 9.00 -58.55 27.94
CA ARG A 2 8.01 -58.65 29.01
C ARG A 2 6.84 -57.66 29.05
N SER A 3 5.74 -58.19 28.52
CA SER A 3 4.34 -57.97 28.85
C SER A 3 4.06 -58.20 30.33
N PHE A 4 3.06 -57.53 30.89
CA PHE A 4 2.20 -58.06 31.94
C PHE A 4 0.75 -57.70 31.69
N ILE A 5 -0.06 -58.73 31.50
CA ILE A 5 -1.52 -58.77 31.47
C ILE A 5 -1.97 -59.34 32.83
N LEU A 6 -3.12 -58.91 33.36
CA LEU A 6 -4.13 -59.71 34.04
C LEU A 6 -4.89 -58.93 35.13
N PRO A 7 -6.06 -59.39 35.53
CA PRO A 7 -7.28 -59.76 34.79
C PRO A 7 -8.56 -59.12 35.40
N CYS A 8 -9.64 -59.33 34.68
CA CYS A 8 -11.03 -59.09 35.03
C CYS A 8 -11.53 -60.00 36.17
N SER A 9 -12.32 -59.51 37.11
CA SER A 9 -13.23 -60.39 37.88
C SER A 9 -14.58 -59.68 38.06
N THR A 10 -15.58 -60.31 37.50
CA THR A 10 -17.03 -60.07 37.68
C THR A 10 -17.51 -60.54 39.03
N VAL A 11 -18.30 -59.69 39.71
CA VAL A 11 -19.26 -60.15 40.76
C VAL A 11 -20.61 -59.53 40.47
N VAL A 12 -21.59 -60.41 40.27
CA VAL A 12 -23.02 -60.10 40.14
C VAL A 12 -23.64 -60.20 41.54
N THR A 13 -24.41 -59.20 41.99
CA THR A 13 -25.51 -59.40 42.94
C THR A 13 -26.67 -58.40 42.69
N LYS A 14 -27.84 -58.90 42.96
CA LYS A 14 -29.20 -58.51 42.59
C LYS A 14 -29.79 -57.35 43.40
N LYS A 15 -30.66 -56.62 42.71
CA LYS A 15 -31.92 -55.96 43.16
C LYS A 15 -31.85 -54.77 44.09
N GLY A 16 -32.32 -53.61 43.58
CA GLY A 16 -32.85 -52.45 44.31
C GLY A 16 -33.32 -51.39 43.32
N ARG A 17 -34.64 -51.24 43.13
CA ARG A 17 -35.25 -50.15 42.37
C ARG A 17 -35.04 -48.85 43.09
N SER A 18 -34.37 -47.90 42.49
CA SER A 18 -34.46 -46.47 42.84
C SER A 18 -34.33 -45.65 41.57
N LEU A 19 -35.31 -44.81 41.39
CA LEU A 19 -35.45 -43.84 40.29
C LEU A 19 -34.38 -42.77 40.46
N PHE A 20 -33.31 -42.82 39.69
CA PHE A 20 -32.36 -41.70 39.60
C PHE A 20 -32.58 -40.94 38.30
N LEU A 21 -33.01 -39.69 38.43
CA LEU A 21 -33.00 -38.69 37.38
C LEU A 21 -31.56 -38.48 36.95
N ILE A 22 -31.19 -38.98 35.79
CA ILE A 22 -29.91 -38.66 35.17
C ILE A 22 -30.10 -37.33 34.46
N VAL A 23 -29.62 -36.24 35.08
CA VAL A 23 -29.40 -34.96 34.42
C VAL A 23 -28.16 -35.15 33.56
N SER A 24 -28.36 -35.42 32.29
CA SER A 24 -27.31 -35.40 31.30
C SER A 24 -26.90 -33.96 31.03
N MET A 25 -25.84 -33.51 31.69
CA MET A 25 -25.16 -32.26 31.39
C MET A 25 -24.40 -32.49 30.09
N ALA A 26 -25.04 -32.21 28.95
CA ALA A 26 -24.40 -32.16 27.67
C ALA A 26 -23.45 -30.95 27.66
N LEU A 27 -22.16 -31.17 27.90
CA LEU A 27 -21.11 -30.20 27.54
C LEU A 27 -21.11 -30.08 26.01
N ALA A 28 -21.83 -29.08 25.52
CA ALA A 28 -21.66 -28.65 24.14
C ALA A 28 -20.28 -27.96 24.03
N PHE A 29 -19.26 -28.74 23.72
CA PHE A 29 -18.05 -28.19 23.12
C PHE A 29 -18.47 -27.64 21.77
N SER A 30 -18.69 -26.33 21.69
CA SER A 30 -18.71 -25.62 20.43
C SER A 30 -17.29 -25.71 19.85
N LEU A 31 -17.06 -26.73 19.05
CA LEU A 31 -15.99 -26.74 18.06
C LEU A 31 -16.27 -25.56 17.14
N LEU A 32 -15.71 -24.40 17.45
CA LEU A 32 -15.45 -23.39 16.43
C LEU A 32 -14.56 -24.09 15.40
N SER A 33 -15.19 -24.62 14.36
CA SER A 33 -14.50 -24.94 13.12
C SER A 33 -13.90 -23.63 12.62
N ILE A 34 -12.61 -23.44 12.87
CA ILE A 34 -11.80 -22.54 12.07
C ILE A 34 -11.86 -23.16 10.68
N ALA A 35 -12.83 -22.74 9.88
CA ALA A 35 -12.81 -23.00 8.47
C ALA A 35 -11.49 -22.36 7.99
N ALA A 36 -10.49 -23.20 7.73
CA ALA A 36 -9.32 -22.77 6.98
C ALA A 36 -9.89 -22.35 5.62
N TYR A 37 -10.10 -21.06 5.41
CA TYR A 37 -10.41 -20.53 4.11
C TYR A 37 -9.26 -20.93 3.22
N ALA A 38 -9.51 -21.82 2.27
CA ALA A 38 -8.58 -22.08 1.18
C ALA A 38 -8.32 -20.70 0.55
N GLY A 39 -7.06 -20.28 0.52
CA GLY A 39 -6.70 -18.96 0.00
C GLY A 39 -7.21 -18.82 -1.44
N SER A 40 -7.80 -17.70 -1.77
CA SER A 40 -8.09 -17.38 -3.15
C SER A 40 -6.83 -16.81 -3.80
N PHE A 41 -6.58 -17.16 -5.06
CA PHE A 41 -5.39 -16.75 -5.81
C PHE A 41 -5.78 -15.83 -6.96
N ASP A 42 -4.90 -14.90 -7.24
CA ASP A 42 -4.94 -14.04 -8.42
C ASP A 42 -3.59 -14.19 -9.14
N GLY A 43 -3.58 -14.99 -10.22
CA GLY A 43 -2.32 -15.47 -10.78
C GLY A 43 -1.52 -16.30 -9.77
N PRO A 44 -0.21 -16.05 -9.60
CA PRO A 44 0.59 -16.76 -8.62
C PRO A 44 0.40 -16.27 -7.18
N ALA A 45 -0.20 -15.08 -6.99
CA ALA A 45 -0.31 -14.42 -5.69
C ALA A 45 -1.55 -14.88 -4.93
N GLU A 46 -1.40 -15.16 -3.65
CA GLU A 46 -2.51 -15.40 -2.75
C GLU A 46 -3.09 -14.07 -2.26
N LEU A 47 -4.39 -13.90 -2.35
CA LEU A 47 -5.11 -12.72 -1.86
C LEU A 47 -5.19 -12.69 -0.32
N PRO A 48 -5.44 -11.52 0.30
CA PRO A 48 -5.68 -11.42 1.74
C PRO A 48 -6.74 -12.42 2.22
N ARG A 49 -6.41 -13.17 3.27
CA ARG A 49 -7.31 -14.18 3.87
C ARG A 49 -8.26 -13.56 4.90
N VAL A 50 -7.80 -12.54 5.58
CA VAL A 50 -8.54 -11.87 6.66
C VAL A 50 -8.68 -10.40 6.33
N LEU A 51 -9.92 -9.89 6.41
CA LEU A 51 -10.23 -8.49 6.19
C LEU A 51 -10.64 -7.83 7.51
N VAL A 52 -10.32 -6.54 7.64
CA VAL A 52 -10.74 -5.73 8.79
C VAL A 52 -12.24 -5.46 8.72
N GLN A 53 -12.97 -5.74 9.79
CA GLN A 53 -14.39 -5.42 9.92
C GLN A 53 -14.55 -3.95 10.32
N SER A 54 -14.60 -3.06 9.35
CA SER A 54 -14.53 -1.60 9.54
C SER A 54 -15.84 -0.84 9.28
N ALA A 55 -16.91 -1.53 8.89
CA ALA A 55 -18.22 -0.89 8.71
C ALA A 55 -18.74 -0.25 10.00
N LEU A 56 -19.54 0.79 9.90
CA LEU A 56 -20.16 1.43 11.10
C LEU A 56 -20.96 0.42 11.91
N ALA A 57 -21.73 -0.45 11.26
CA ALA A 57 -22.50 -1.49 11.92
C ALA A 57 -21.62 -2.55 12.62
N SER A 58 -20.36 -2.71 12.20
CA SER A 58 -19.40 -3.65 12.81
C SER A 58 -18.60 -3.04 13.96
N THR A 59 -18.82 -1.76 14.27
CA THR A 59 -18.12 -1.03 15.34
C THR A 59 -19.10 -0.30 16.24
N PRO A 60 -20.06 -1.01 16.88
CA PRO A 60 -21.14 -0.39 17.64
C PRO A 60 -20.63 0.29 18.92
N SER A 61 -21.24 1.44 19.25
CA SER A 61 -20.99 2.20 20.47
C SER A 61 -22.31 2.46 21.21
N PRO A 62 -22.92 1.43 21.86
CA PRO A 62 -24.25 1.52 22.45
C PRO A 62 -24.29 2.20 23.84
N GLY A 63 -23.15 2.65 24.35
CA GLY A 63 -23.00 3.21 25.68
C GLY A 63 -23.41 4.68 25.79
N LYS A 64 -22.78 5.37 26.73
CA LYS A 64 -23.07 6.78 27.01
C LYS A 64 -22.47 7.74 26.01
N SER A 65 -23.09 8.90 25.91
CA SER A 65 -22.56 10.04 25.16
C SER A 65 -21.87 11.03 26.11
N TRP A 66 -20.65 11.43 25.72
CA TRP A 66 -19.86 12.48 26.36
C TRP A 66 -19.76 13.66 25.41
N THR A 67 -20.04 14.88 25.87
CA THR A 67 -19.88 16.08 25.07
C THR A 67 -18.73 16.91 25.61
N VAL A 68 -17.79 17.27 24.72
CA VAL A 68 -16.65 18.12 25.04
C VAL A 68 -16.80 19.44 24.28
N PRO A 69 -17.13 20.56 24.95
CA PRO A 69 -17.25 21.87 24.31
C PRO A 69 -15.89 22.42 23.91
N ALA A 70 -15.87 23.54 23.16
CA ALA A 70 -14.66 24.28 22.87
C ALA A 70 -13.95 24.66 24.18
N GLY A 71 -12.62 24.48 24.21
CA GLY A 71 -11.81 24.68 25.43
C GLY A 71 -11.93 23.58 26.48
N GLY A 72 -12.81 22.60 26.28
CA GLY A 72 -12.94 21.45 27.16
C GLY A 72 -11.76 20.46 27.06
N ASN A 73 -11.59 19.64 28.08
CA ASN A 73 -10.48 18.65 28.14
C ASN A 73 -10.92 17.31 27.53
N VAL A 74 -10.48 17.06 26.29
CA VAL A 74 -10.78 15.79 25.57
C VAL A 74 -10.19 14.59 26.30
N GLN A 75 -8.96 14.70 26.85
CA GLN A 75 -8.30 13.59 27.53
C GLN A 75 -9.08 13.12 28.76
N THR A 76 -9.68 14.06 29.52
CA THR A 76 -10.53 13.72 30.66
C THR A 76 -11.75 12.91 30.22
N ALA A 77 -12.40 13.30 29.11
CA ALA A 77 -13.53 12.55 28.58
C ALA A 77 -13.11 11.14 28.13
N VAL A 78 -11.98 11.02 27.42
CA VAL A 78 -11.45 9.71 26.97
C VAL A 78 -11.05 8.81 28.14
N ASN A 79 -10.44 9.38 29.18
CA ASN A 79 -10.05 8.60 30.37
C ASN A 79 -11.28 8.05 31.13
N ASN A 80 -12.35 8.83 31.22
CA ASN A 80 -13.58 8.46 31.91
C ASN A 80 -14.53 7.60 31.08
N ALA A 81 -14.43 7.64 29.74
CA ALA A 81 -15.26 6.83 28.85
C ALA A 81 -15.04 5.33 29.11
N ARG A 82 -16.12 4.56 29.00
CA ARG A 82 -16.13 3.10 29.05
C ARG A 82 -16.30 2.51 27.65
N CYS A 83 -16.03 1.25 27.51
CA CYS A 83 -16.32 0.53 26.26
C CYS A 83 -17.79 0.70 25.86
N GLY A 84 -18.05 0.99 24.61
CA GLY A 84 -19.36 1.34 24.08
C GLY A 84 -19.68 2.83 24.08
N ASP A 85 -18.90 3.69 24.71
CA ASP A 85 -19.20 5.13 24.81
C ASP A 85 -18.82 5.91 23.55
N THR A 86 -19.57 6.98 23.27
CA THR A 86 -19.27 7.93 22.21
C THR A 86 -18.88 9.29 22.80
N ILE A 87 -17.75 9.83 22.35
CA ILE A 87 -17.22 11.14 22.76
C ILE A 87 -17.42 12.12 21.59
N TYR A 88 -18.30 13.09 21.79
CA TYR A 88 -18.61 14.14 20.84
C TYR A 88 -17.77 15.39 21.13
N LEU A 89 -16.94 15.78 20.16
CA LEU A 89 -16.16 17.00 20.19
C LEU A 89 -16.92 18.10 19.44
N GLN A 90 -16.95 19.30 19.98
CA GLN A 90 -17.67 20.40 19.32
C GLN A 90 -17.13 20.65 17.92
N ALA A 91 -18.01 20.68 16.92
CA ALA A 91 -17.68 20.97 15.53
C ALA A 91 -17.03 22.36 15.40
N GLY A 92 -15.97 22.45 14.58
CA GLY A 92 -15.20 23.67 14.40
C GLY A 92 -14.30 24.06 15.57
N ALA A 93 -14.36 23.38 16.70
CA ALA A 93 -13.50 23.66 17.84
C ALA A 93 -12.10 23.09 17.68
N THR A 94 -11.12 23.77 18.30
CA THR A 94 -9.72 23.34 18.34
C THR A 94 -9.35 22.88 19.73
N TYR A 95 -8.74 21.69 19.83
CA TYR A 95 -8.23 21.08 21.03
C TYR A 95 -6.71 20.93 20.90
N THR A 96 -5.95 21.58 21.77
CA THR A 96 -4.51 21.67 21.69
C THR A 96 -3.83 20.67 22.61
N GLY A 97 -2.82 19.98 22.12
CA GLY A 97 -2.04 18.99 22.87
C GLY A 97 -2.13 17.59 22.26
N THR A 98 -1.77 16.59 23.06
CA THR A 98 -1.82 15.20 22.64
C THR A 98 -3.08 14.52 23.17
N LEU A 99 -3.84 13.92 22.28
CA LEU A 99 -4.89 12.98 22.62
C LEU A 99 -4.29 11.57 22.74
N THR A 100 -4.29 11.01 23.94
CA THR A 100 -3.85 9.64 24.18
C THR A 100 -5.06 8.71 24.23
N LEU A 101 -5.01 7.64 23.44
CA LEU A 101 -6.00 6.54 23.46
C LEU A 101 -5.49 5.47 24.44
N PRO A 102 -6.03 5.37 25.67
CA PRO A 102 -5.55 4.42 26.67
C PRO A 102 -6.04 2.98 26.40
N ALA A 103 -5.37 2.02 27.01
CA ALA A 103 -5.86 0.64 27.07
C ALA A 103 -7.22 0.56 27.79
N LYS A 104 -8.16 -0.11 27.16
CA LYS A 104 -9.49 -0.42 27.71
C LYS A 104 -9.83 -1.87 27.37
N ALA A 105 -10.52 -2.58 28.26
CA ALA A 105 -10.93 -3.96 28.02
C ALA A 105 -12.22 -4.00 27.18
N CYS A 106 -12.14 -3.47 25.95
CA CYS A 106 -13.27 -3.42 25.01
C CYS A 106 -13.34 -4.68 24.14
N ASP A 107 -14.47 -4.84 23.46
CA ASP A 107 -14.77 -5.96 22.59
C ASP A 107 -15.47 -5.50 21.30
N SER A 108 -15.74 -6.42 20.39
CA SER A 108 -16.35 -6.12 19.08
C SER A 108 -17.77 -5.53 19.16
N GLN A 109 -18.45 -5.62 20.30
CA GLN A 109 -19.79 -5.07 20.51
C GLN A 109 -19.77 -3.71 21.23
N HIS A 110 -18.62 -3.29 21.77
CA HIS A 110 -18.49 -2.11 22.62
C HIS A 110 -17.27 -1.28 22.26
N TRP A 111 -17.33 -0.59 21.12
CA TRP A 111 -16.29 0.32 20.66
C TRP A 111 -16.37 1.68 21.36
N ILE A 112 -15.24 2.35 21.51
CA ILE A 112 -15.20 3.76 21.91
C ILE A 112 -15.10 4.60 20.64
N THR A 113 -16.12 5.41 20.38
CA THR A 113 -16.13 6.32 19.22
C THR A 113 -15.77 7.73 19.67
N ILE A 114 -14.80 8.36 19.02
CA ILE A 114 -14.42 9.77 19.20
C ILE A 114 -14.73 10.49 17.90
N ARG A 115 -15.61 11.49 17.94
CA ARG A 115 -16.07 12.13 16.73
C ARG A 115 -16.48 13.60 16.92
N THR A 116 -16.54 14.35 15.81
CA THR A 116 -17.23 15.63 15.81
C THR A 116 -18.70 15.46 16.19
N ASN A 117 -19.29 16.46 16.85
CA ASN A 117 -20.73 16.50 17.13
C ASN A 117 -21.56 17.00 15.94
N ALA A 118 -20.92 17.30 14.81
CA ALA A 118 -21.65 17.57 13.57
C ALA A 118 -22.53 16.36 13.21
N PRO A 119 -23.78 16.57 12.76
CA PRO A 119 -24.65 15.50 12.33
C PRO A 119 -24.08 14.76 11.11
N ASP A 120 -24.41 13.48 10.97
CA ASP A 120 -23.89 12.66 9.86
C ASP A 120 -24.21 13.24 8.49
N THR A 121 -25.34 13.93 8.35
CA THR A 121 -25.73 14.64 7.12
C THR A 121 -24.83 15.83 6.77
N ALA A 122 -24.05 16.34 7.72
CA ALA A 122 -23.08 17.40 7.49
C ALA A 122 -21.69 16.87 7.08
N LEU A 123 -21.43 15.58 7.28
CA LEU A 123 -20.19 14.89 6.90
C LEU A 123 -20.35 14.21 5.53
N PRO A 124 -19.25 13.79 4.89
CA PRO A 124 -19.34 12.89 3.73
C PRO A 124 -20.05 11.59 4.11
N GLY A 125 -20.76 10.98 3.18
CA GLY A 125 -21.38 9.68 3.39
C GLY A 125 -20.35 8.60 3.80
N PRO A 126 -20.79 7.47 4.35
CA PRO A 126 -19.89 6.44 4.92
C PRO A 126 -18.87 5.84 3.95
N THR A 127 -19.08 5.99 2.65
CA THR A 127 -18.17 5.53 1.58
C THR A 127 -17.54 6.68 0.78
N ALA A 128 -17.81 7.93 1.16
CA ALA A 128 -17.27 9.10 0.48
C ALA A 128 -16.04 9.63 1.20
N ARG A 129 -15.04 10.04 0.43
CA ARG A 129 -13.78 10.57 0.95
C ARG A 129 -13.99 11.94 1.62
N MET A 130 -13.37 12.10 2.78
CA MET A 130 -13.20 13.41 3.43
C MET A 130 -12.36 14.33 2.55
N THR A 131 -12.67 15.62 2.58
CA THR A 131 -11.85 16.65 1.94
C THR A 131 -11.66 17.84 2.90
N PRO A 132 -10.64 18.68 2.68
CA PRO A 132 -10.43 19.90 3.48
C PRO A 132 -11.61 20.88 3.47
N CYS A 133 -12.54 20.73 2.52
CA CYS A 133 -13.78 21.51 2.45
C CYS A 133 -14.60 21.44 3.75
N TYR A 134 -14.56 20.32 4.44
CA TYR A 134 -15.27 20.10 5.71
C TYR A 134 -14.59 20.77 6.92
N ALA A 135 -13.38 21.30 6.72
CA ALA A 135 -12.65 22.12 7.70
C ALA A 135 -12.51 23.58 7.24
N GLY A 136 -13.34 24.03 6.30
CA GLY A 136 -13.38 25.42 5.85
C GLY A 136 -12.38 25.78 4.74
N VAL A 137 -11.70 24.81 4.12
CA VAL A 137 -10.67 25.03 3.09
C VAL A 137 -11.22 24.64 1.72
N SER A 138 -11.34 25.58 0.79
CA SER A 138 -11.94 25.37 -0.52
C SER A 138 -11.01 24.76 -1.56
N SER A 139 -9.70 24.90 -1.41
CA SER A 139 -8.68 24.34 -2.31
C SER A 139 -7.32 24.24 -1.62
N LEU A 140 -6.47 23.36 -2.12
CA LEU A 140 -5.07 23.25 -1.72
C LEU A 140 -4.18 23.50 -2.95
N PRO A 141 -3.21 24.45 -2.88
CA PRO A 141 -2.33 24.75 -4.02
C PRO A 141 -1.54 23.54 -4.49
N GLY A 142 -1.49 23.32 -5.81
CA GLY A 142 -0.74 22.24 -6.43
C GLY A 142 -1.35 20.84 -6.26
N ARG A 143 -2.55 20.72 -5.71
CA ARG A 143 -3.30 19.46 -5.55
C ARG A 143 -4.49 19.42 -6.49
N PRO A 144 -4.98 18.21 -6.83
CA PRO A 144 -6.24 18.08 -7.56
C PRO A 144 -7.38 18.83 -6.86
N SER A 145 -8.27 19.41 -7.65
CA SER A 145 -9.47 20.04 -7.11
C SER A 145 -10.39 19.00 -6.47
N PHE A 146 -10.99 19.35 -5.37
CA PHE A 146 -12.06 18.57 -4.75
C PHE A 146 -13.37 19.37 -4.75
N ASN A 147 -14.49 18.68 -4.78
CA ASN A 147 -15.79 19.36 -4.78
C ASN A 147 -16.01 20.11 -3.47
N CYS A 148 -16.06 21.44 -3.54
CA CYS A 148 -16.27 22.33 -2.42
C CYS A 148 -17.12 23.53 -2.85
N SER A 149 -18.40 23.30 -3.04
CA SER A 149 -19.36 24.37 -3.42
C SER A 149 -19.55 25.40 -2.30
N ALA A 150 -19.44 24.99 -1.03
CA ALA A 150 -19.48 25.83 0.15
C ALA A 150 -18.63 25.21 1.26
N PRO A 151 -17.50 25.84 1.64
CA PRO A 151 -16.69 25.37 2.76
C PRO A 151 -17.49 25.27 4.06
N LYS A 152 -17.33 24.16 4.77
CA LYS A 152 -17.98 23.88 6.05
C LYS A 152 -16.91 23.75 7.13
N ASN A 153 -17.17 24.23 8.33
CA ASN A 153 -16.28 24.04 9.47
C ASN A 153 -16.93 23.08 10.48
N VAL A 154 -16.96 21.81 10.13
CA VAL A 154 -17.67 20.75 10.90
C VAL A 154 -16.76 19.73 11.54
N LEU A 155 -15.45 19.73 11.22
CA LEU A 155 -14.48 18.86 11.87
C LEU A 155 -14.09 19.43 13.23
N ALA A 156 -13.87 18.57 14.21
CA ALA A 156 -13.19 18.96 15.44
C ALA A 156 -11.68 18.80 15.25
N LYS A 157 -10.90 19.81 15.59
CA LYS A 157 -9.48 19.88 15.30
C LYS A 157 -8.66 19.47 16.52
N ILE A 158 -7.75 18.49 16.35
CA ILE A 158 -6.73 18.14 17.34
C ILE A 158 -5.38 18.64 16.82
N VAL A 159 -4.72 19.52 17.57
CA VAL A 159 -3.50 20.20 17.15
C VAL A 159 -2.35 19.90 18.10
N TYR A 160 -1.25 19.40 17.53
CA TYR A 160 0.03 19.34 18.24
C TYR A 160 0.65 20.73 18.38
N ASN A 161 1.02 21.09 19.60
CA ASN A 161 1.54 22.44 19.92
C ASN A 161 3.02 22.44 20.34
N GLY A 162 3.75 21.35 20.12
CA GLY A 162 5.17 21.25 20.45
C GLY A 162 5.51 20.72 21.84
N THR A 163 4.54 20.38 22.68
CA THR A 163 4.79 19.82 24.03
C THR A 163 5.04 18.33 24.01
N ASN A 164 4.44 17.62 23.06
CA ASN A 164 4.64 16.19 22.80
C ASN A 164 4.88 15.99 21.29
N TRP A 165 5.28 14.80 20.89
CA TRP A 165 5.68 14.51 19.52
C TRP A 165 4.53 14.10 18.60
N TYR A 166 3.31 13.94 19.13
CA TYR A 166 2.17 13.38 18.43
C TYR A 166 0.86 14.08 18.83
N PRO A 167 0.02 14.50 17.89
CA PRO A 167 -1.34 14.95 18.20
C PRO A 167 -2.24 13.81 18.69
N VAL A 168 -2.08 12.59 18.12
CA VAL A 168 -2.79 11.40 18.59
C VAL A 168 -1.78 10.30 18.90
N TYR A 169 -1.78 9.84 20.14
CA TYR A 169 -0.91 8.78 20.63
C TYR A 169 -1.72 7.57 21.09
N VAL A 170 -1.40 6.39 20.57
CA VAL A 170 -2.11 5.16 20.93
C VAL A 170 -1.25 4.39 21.92
N SER A 171 -1.77 4.17 23.12
CA SER A 171 -1.06 3.46 24.19
C SER A 171 -1.00 1.96 23.94
N ASP A 172 -0.04 1.31 24.58
CA ASP A 172 0.02 -0.15 24.63
C ASP A 172 -1.28 -0.74 25.20
N GLY A 173 -1.83 -1.78 24.56
CA GLY A 173 -3.09 -2.41 24.93
C GLY A 173 -4.35 -1.66 24.50
N ALA A 174 -4.24 -0.51 23.85
CA ALA A 174 -5.41 0.20 23.31
C ALA A 174 -6.10 -0.65 22.23
N ASN A 175 -7.42 -0.73 22.31
CA ASN A 175 -8.20 -1.53 21.36
C ASN A 175 -9.63 -0.99 21.20
N HIS A 176 -10.28 -1.35 20.08
CA HIS A 176 -11.68 -1.01 19.75
C HIS A 176 -11.98 0.49 19.82
N TYR A 177 -11.13 1.30 19.17
CA TYR A 177 -11.36 2.73 18.99
C TYR A 177 -11.75 3.06 17.55
N ARG A 178 -12.73 3.94 17.40
CA ARG A 178 -13.08 4.56 16.11
C ARG A 178 -13.02 6.08 16.20
N LEU A 179 -12.26 6.71 15.30
CA LEU A 179 -12.19 8.15 15.12
C LEU A 179 -12.95 8.55 13.86
N ILE A 180 -13.84 9.56 13.93
CA ILE A 180 -14.66 10.00 12.80
C ILE A 180 -14.75 11.53 12.71
N GLY A 181 -14.53 12.10 11.53
CA GLY A 181 -14.80 13.51 11.26
C GLY A 181 -13.93 14.45 12.09
N LEU A 182 -12.64 14.13 12.21
CA LEU A 182 -11.67 14.94 12.93
C LEU A 182 -10.63 15.51 11.95
N GLU A 183 -10.14 16.70 12.25
CA GLU A 183 -8.91 17.26 11.68
C GLU A 183 -7.77 17.01 12.67
N ILE A 184 -6.69 16.36 12.20
CA ILE A 184 -5.53 16.02 13.02
C ILE A 184 -4.30 16.64 12.40
N THR A 185 -3.66 17.59 13.09
CA THR A 185 -2.57 18.37 12.53
C THR A 185 -1.58 18.84 13.58
N ARG A 186 -0.62 19.66 13.14
CA ARG A 186 0.38 20.31 13.96
C ARG A 186 0.40 21.82 13.72
N THR A 187 0.95 22.58 14.66
CA THR A 187 1.31 23.98 14.43
C THR A 187 2.59 24.07 13.58
N PRO A 188 2.75 25.10 12.72
CA PRO A 188 4.02 25.36 12.06
C PRO A 188 5.17 25.52 13.05
N GLY A 189 6.37 25.03 12.71
CA GLY A 189 7.54 25.16 13.56
C GLY A 189 8.71 24.28 13.13
N PRO A 190 9.90 24.49 13.69
CA PRO A 190 11.12 23.80 13.30
C PRO A 190 11.21 22.33 13.82
N ASN A 191 10.39 21.98 14.79
CA ASN A 191 10.44 20.63 15.40
C ASN A 191 9.83 19.61 14.45
N VAL A 192 10.45 18.46 14.33
CA VAL A 192 9.90 17.31 13.62
C VAL A 192 8.72 16.74 14.40
N VAL A 193 7.61 16.45 13.70
CA VAL A 193 6.52 15.61 14.20
C VAL A 193 6.68 14.22 13.60
N TYR A 194 6.87 13.21 14.45
CA TYR A 194 7.12 11.84 14.00
C TYR A 194 5.89 11.15 13.43
N GLY A 195 4.71 11.49 13.91
CA GLY A 195 3.47 10.94 13.39
C GLY A 195 2.25 11.69 13.89
N LEU A 196 1.27 11.90 13.03
CA LEU A 196 0.03 12.58 13.41
C LEU A 196 -0.90 11.63 14.17
N ILE A 197 -0.95 10.36 13.77
CA ILE A 197 -1.48 9.25 14.57
C ILE A 197 -0.34 8.26 14.75
N PHE A 198 0.06 8.00 15.98
CA PHE A 198 1.29 7.26 16.24
C PHE A 198 1.07 6.06 17.17
N ILE A 199 1.46 4.88 16.66
CA ILE A 199 1.52 3.61 17.40
C ILE A 199 2.98 3.16 17.43
N ARG A 200 3.51 2.82 18.59
CA ARG A 200 4.88 2.31 18.70
C ARG A 200 4.98 0.88 18.18
N ASN A 201 6.14 0.52 17.63
CA ASN A 201 6.41 -0.82 17.13
C ASN A 201 6.42 -1.91 18.21
N THR A 202 6.54 -1.52 19.48
CA THR A 202 6.56 -2.40 20.65
C THR A 202 5.21 -2.52 21.35
N PHE A 203 4.19 -1.80 20.88
CA PHE A 203 2.87 -1.76 21.50
C PHE A 203 1.93 -2.76 20.83
N ARG A 204 1.23 -3.54 21.64
CA ARG A 204 0.14 -4.42 21.20
C ARG A 204 -1.14 -3.62 21.18
N VAL A 205 -1.54 -3.27 19.99
CA VAL A 205 -2.73 -2.47 19.73
C VAL A 205 -3.58 -3.22 18.71
N ASP A 206 -4.89 -3.19 18.86
CA ASP A 206 -5.76 -3.85 17.90
C ASP A 206 -7.11 -3.14 17.73
N HIS A 207 -7.82 -3.46 16.64
CA HIS A 207 -9.16 -2.97 16.31
C HIS A 207 -9.26 -1.45 16.38
N LEU A 208 -8.57 -0.78 15.44
CA LEU A 208 -8.66 0.67 15.28
C LEU A 208 -9.28 1.02 13.92
N VAL A 209 -10.17 2.00 13.89
CA VAL A 209 -10.75 2.54 12.66
C VAL A 209 -10.59 4.05 12.63
N PHE A 210 -9.85 4.54 11.64
CA PHE A 210 -9.64 5.95 11.32
C PHE A 210 -10.46 6.27 10.08
N ASP A 211 -11.62 6.92 10.24
CA ASP A 211 -12.64 7.06 9.20
C ASP A 211 -12.98 8.53 8.95
N ARG A 212 -12.92 8.95 7.70
CA ARG A 212 -13.28 10.32 7.29
C ARG A 212 -12.54 11.37 8.12
N LEU A 213 -11.21 11.27 8.17
CA LEU A 213 -10.34 12.22 8.84
C LEU A 213 -9.65 13.13 7.81
N TRP A 214 -9.32 14.34 8.21
CA TRP A 214 -8.32 15.15 7.56
C TRP A 214 -7.06 15.14 8.42
N ILE A 215 -6.01 14.46 7.93
CA ILE A 215 -4.74 14.29 8.64
C ILE A 215 -3.67 15.04 7.84
N HIS A 216 -3.08 16.09 8.41
CA HIS A 216 -2.16 16.87 7.60
C HIS A 216 -1.03 17.53 8.39
N GLY A 217 0.12 17.66 7.74
CA GLY A 217 1.22 18.48 8.19
C GLY A 217 0.96 19.97 7.95
N THR A 218 2.01 20.69 7.65
CA THR A 218 1.98 22.10 7.23
C THR A 218 2.86 22.24 5.98
N PRO A 219 2.69 23.25 5.14
CA PRO A 219 3.38 23.34 3.86
C PRO A 219 4.91 23.25 3.92
N ASN A 220 5.55 23.57 5.05
CA ASN A 220 7.01 23.67 5.14
C ASN A 220 7.64 22.95 6.34
N SER A 221 6.85 22.50 7.33
CA SER A 221 7.42 21.91 8.56
C SER A 221 7.49 20.40 8.47
N ASP A 222 8.63 19.82 8.83
CA ASP A 222 8.86 18.39 8.74
C ASP A 222 7.87 17.56 9.56
N THR A 223 7.16 16.68 8.88
CA THR A 223 6.18 15.73 9.44
C THR A 223 6.43 14.36 8.82
N ALA A 224 6.86 13.39 9.64
CA ALA A 224 7.31 12.11 9.11
C ALA A 224 6.14 11.20 8.70
N HIS A 225 5.14 11.01 9.56
CA HIS A 225 4.05 10.06 9.26
C HIS A 225 2.66 10.67 9.47
N GLY A 226 1.73 10.35 8.56
CA GLY A 226 0.30 10.56 8.80
C GLY A 226 -0.21 9.55 9.83
N VAL A 227 -0.14 8.26 9.50
CA VAL A 227 -0.50 7.15 10.39
C VAL A 227 0.68 6.18 10.48
N SER A 228 1.26 6.05 11.67
CA SER A 228 2.22 5.00 11.98
C SER A 228 1.50 3.81 12.60
N LEU A 229 1.51 2.67 11.90
CA LEU A 229 0.77 1.45 12.30
C LEU A 229 1.45 0.69 13.44
N GLY A 230 2.77 0.84 13.61
CA GLY A 230 3.51 0.21 14.71
C GLY A 230 3.28 -1.29 14.86
N GLY A 231 3.08 -1.75 16.09
CA GLY A 231 2.78 -3.15 16.44
C GLY A 231 1.29 -3.49 16.45
N SER A 232 0.49 -2.92 15.53
CA SER A 232 -0.96 -3.07 15.54
C SER A 232 -1.48 -4.21 14.67
N GLN A 233 -2.70 -4.65 15.00
CA GLN A 233 -3.50 -5.60 14.22
C GLN A 233 -4.92 -5.05 14.00
N PHE A 234 -5.62 -5.50 12.95
CA PHE A 234 -6.99 -5.10 12.62
C PHE A 234 -7.19 -3.59 12.56
N VAL A 235 -6.37 -2.90 11.75
CA VAL A 235 -6.47 -1.44 11.61
C VAL A 235 -6.99 -1.05 10.24
N ALA A 236 -7.95 -0.12 10.23
CA ALA A 236 -8.49 0.48 9.01
C ALA A 236 -8.23 1.99 8.97
N VAL A 237 -7.76 2.48 7.82
CA VAL A 237 -7.66 3.89 7.45
C VAL A 237 -8.57 4.11 6.25
N LEU A 238 -9.67 4.82 6.45
CA LEU A 238 -10.77 4.86 5.49
C LEU A 238 -11.18 6.27 5.13
N ASN A 239 -11.53 6.49 3.87
CA ASN A 239 -12.25 7.68 3.41
C ASN A 239 -11.60 9.00 3.88
N SER A 240 -10.29 9.03 4.07
CA SER A 240 -9.56 10.13 4.70
C SER A 240 -8.75 10.92 3.69
N TYR A 241 -8.41 12.15 4.03
CA TYR A 241 -7.52 13.00 3.26
C TYR A 241 -6.24 13.23 4.07
N ILE A 242 -5.10 12.76 3.54
CA ILE A 242 -3.82 12.79 4.24
C ILE A 242 -2.83 13.55 3.37
N ASN A 243 -2.31 14.70 3.83
CA ASN A 243 -1.44 15.56 3.02
C ASN A 243 -0.37 16.34 3.84
N ASP A 244 0.54 16.97 3.11
CA ASP A 244 1.66 17.76 3.65
C ASP A 244 2.57 16.95 4.59
N LEU A 245 2.89 15.72 4.19
CA LEU A 245 3.86 14.88 4.89
C LEU A 245 5.18 14.89 4.12
N HIS A 246 6.22 15.46 4.72
CA HIS A 246 7.50 15.64 4.06
C HIS A 246 8.64 15.85 5.06
N CYS A 247 9.86 15.51 4.60
CA CYS A 247 11.11 15.72 5.31
C CYS A 247 12.13 16.31 4.35
N VAL A 248 13.01 17.17 4.85
CA VAL A 248 14.12 17.74 4.06
C VAL A 248 15.45 17.04 4.34
N ALA A 249 15.59 16.28 5.43
CA ALA A 249 16.82 15.64 5.82
C ALA A 249 16.94 14.24 5.21
N ILE A 250 18.15 13.87 4.80
CA ILE A 250 18.47 12.53 4.27
C ILE A 250 18.96 11.55 5.33
N SER A 251 19.03 12.00 6.56
CA SER A 251 19.41 11.19 7.74
C SER A 251 18.78 11.78 9.00
N GLY A 252 18.62 10.97 10.03
CA GLY A 252 18.08 11.39 11.32
C GLY A 252 16.58 11.15 11.48
N ALA A 253 15.92 11.97 12.25
CA ALA A 253 14.56 11.73 12.72
C ALA A 253 13.47 11.85 11.66
N CYS A 254 13.76 12.48 10.53
CA CYS A 254 12.82 12.68 9.44
C CYS A 254 13.54 12.51 8.09
N THR A 255 13.70 11.27 7.66
CA THR A 255 14.30 10.93 6.36
C THR A 255 13.26 10.41 5.38
N ASP A 256 12.32 9.61 5.85
CA ASP A 256 11.29 8.93 5.05
C ASP A 256 9.92 9.35 5.57
N SER A 257 9.30 10.32 4.90
CA SER A 257 7.93 10.70 5.21
C SER A 257 6.95 9.73 4.56
N GLN A 258 5.86 9.37 5.30
CA GLN A 258 4.87 8.39 4.85
C GLN A 258 3.46 8.83 5.19
N ALA A 259 2.50 8.67 4.26
CA ALA A 259 1.10 8.88 4.62
C ALA A 259 0.62 7.76 5.55
N VAL A 260 0.96 6.50 5.23
CA VAL A 260 0.74 5.34 6.11
C VAL A 260 2.01 4.48 6.11
N GLY A 261 2.52 4.17 7.29
CA GLY A 261 3.74 3.38 7.44
C GLY A 261 3.64 2.29 8.50
N GLY A 262 4.36 1.16 8.27
CA GLY A 262 4.38 0.02 9.19
C GLY A 262 5.39 -1.06 8.80
N GLY A 263 5.20 -2.28 9.28
CA GLY A 263 6.01 -3.45 8.85
C GLY A 263 7.32 -3.66 9.62
N VAL A 264 7.59 -2.88 10.67
CA VAL A 264 8.77 -3.01 11.54
C VAL A 264 8.40 -3.54 12.92
N GLY A 265 9.38 -4.00 13.70
CA GLY A 265 9.18 -4.55 15.04
C GLY A 265 8.88 -6.04 15.08
N SER A 266 8.70 -6.59 16.31
CA SER A 266 8.59 -8.03 16.56
C SER A 266 7.16 -8.54 16.75
N LEU A 267 6.19 -7.66 16.98
CA LEU A 267 4.82 -8.05 17.24
C LEU A 267 4.11 -8.51 15.96
N PRO A 268 3.12 -9.40 16.05
CA PRO A 268 2.22 -9.71 14.92
C PRO A 268 1.56 -8.43 14.38
N LYS A 269 1.39 -8.36 13.06
CA LYS A 269 0.91 -7.17 12.35
C LYS A 269 -0.08 -7.55 11.25
N GLY A 270 -1.08 -6.69 11.03
CA GLY A 270 -2.17 -6.96 10.09
C GLY A 270 -3.30 -7.80 10.71
N PRO A 271 -4.45 -7.98 10.04
CA PRO A 271 -4.75 -7.39 8.73
C PRO A 271 -4.82 -5.86 8.75
N TYR A 272 -4.58 -5.25 7.60
CA TYR A 272 -4.72 -3.80 7.42
C TYR A 272 -5.66 -3.48 6.25
N GLN A 273 -6.46 -2.42 6.40
CA GLN A 273 -7.34 -1.92 5.37
C GLN A 273 -7.08 -0.42 5.15
N ILE A 274 -6.58 -0.04 3.96
CA ILE A 274 -6.29 1.34 3.56
C ILE A 274 -7.15 1.60 2.32
N VAL A 275 -8.32 2.21 2.50
CA VAL A 275 -9.33 2.26 1.44
C VAL A 275 -9.91 3.65 1.27
N ASN A 276 -10.00 4.09 0.02
CA ASN A 276 -10.64 5.34 -0.42
C ASN A 276 -10.03 6.60 0.23
N ASN A 277 -8.70 6.66 0.33
CA ASN A 277 -8.01 7.83 0.87
C ASN A 277 -7.35 8.65 -0.24
N PHE A 278 -7.18 9.94 -0.02
CA PHE A 278 -6.14 10.73 -0.66
C PHE A 278 -4.89 10.62 0.20
N LEU A 279 -3.81 10.15 -0.40
CA LEU A 279 -2.56 9.88 0.29
C LEU A 279 -1.43 10.71 -0.34
N GLU A 280 -0.91 11.68 0.40
CA GLU A 280 0.18 12.54 -0.06
C GLU A 280 1.34 12.50 0.93
N SER A 281 2.50 12.14 0.43
CA SER A 281 3.76 12.21 1.16
C SER A 281 4.93 12.38 0.20
N ALA A 282 5.96 13.09 0.59
CA ALA A 282 7.15 13.29 -0.23
C ALA A 282 7.97 12.00 -0.34
N GLY A 283 8.20 11.29 0.74
CA GLY A 283 8.87 10.00 0.75
C GLY A 283 8.02 8.93 0.08
N GLU A 284 7.57 7.96 0.79
CA GLU A 284 6.62 6.96 0.31
C GLU A 284 5.19 7.34 0.74
N ASN A 285 4.20 7.22 -0.15
CA ASN A 285 2.82 7.38 0.30
C ASN A 285 2.43 6.22 1.23
N ILE A 286 2.85 4.98 0.89
CA ILE A 286 2.75 3.82 1.78
C ILE A 286 4.08 3.07 1.82
N LEU A 287 4.57 2.75 3.02
CA LEU A 287 5.74 1.89 3.23
C LEU A 287 5.46 0.78 4.25
N PHE A 288 5.80 -0.45 3.88
CA PHE A 288 5.87 -1.57 4.83
C PHE A 288 7.30 -2.12 4.89
N GLY A 289 7.93 -2.00 6.07
CA GLY A 289 9.31 -2.41 6.33
C GLY A 289 10.28 -1.26 6.49
N GLY A 290 11.55 -1.46 6.15
CA GLY A 290 12.60 -0.43 6.23
C GLY A 290 13.29 -0.32 7.58
N GLY A 291 12.97 -1.16 8.56
CA GLY A 291 13.60 -1.20 9.88
C GLY A 291 13.72 -2.62 10.42
N SER A 292 14.20 -2.73 11.66
CA SER A 292 14.32 -4.02 12.36
C SER A 292 12.95 -4.67 12.51
N ALA A 293 12.83 -5.95 12.11
CA ALA A 293 11.62 -6.72 12.27
C ALA A 293 11.90 -8.22 12.44
N SER A 294 11.08 -8.89 13.23
CA SER A 294 11.07 -10.36 13.37
C SER A 294 9.69 -10.96 13.05
N SER A 295 8.77 -10.16 12.53
CA SER A 295 7.49 -10.61 12.00
C SER A 295 7.15 -9.85 10.73
N THR A 296 6.36 -10.47 9.85
CA THR A 296 5.91 -9.89 8.58
C THR A 296 4.44 -9.47 8.73
N PRO A 297 4.06 -8.24 8.34
CA PRO A 297 2.64 -7.88 8.25
C PRO A 297 1.95 -8.69 7.16
N VAL A 298 0.71 -9.11 7.43
CA VAL A 298 -0.05 -9.98 6.54
C VAL A 298 -1.45 -9.42 6.28
N ASP A 299 -2.04 -9.83 5.15
CA ASP A 299 -3.43 -9.53 4.79
C ASP A 299 -3.69 -8.02 4.69
N ILE A 300 -3.05 -7.39 3.71
CA ILE A 300 -3.07 -5.93 3.53
C ILE A 300 -3.93 -5.60 2.31
N GLU A 301 -4.99 -4.83 2.52
CA GLU A 301 -5.88 -4.34 1.48
C GLU A 301 -5.65 -2.84 1.25
N ILE A 302 -5.27 -2.46 0.01
CA ILE A 302 -5.01 -1.09 -0.41
C ILE A 302 -5.87 -0.81 -1.63
N ARG A 303 -7.04 -0.18 -1.46
CA ARG A 303 -8.00 -0.03 -2.54
C ARG A 303 -8.55 1.39 -2.68
N LYS A 304 -8.83 1.79 -3.93
CA LYS A 304 -9.48 3.07 -4.27
C LYS A 304 -8.78 4.29 -3.67
N ASN A 305 -7.47 4.22 -3.45
CA ASN A 305 -6.72 5.36 -2.96
C ASN A 305 -6.16 6.18 -4.13
N HIS A 306 -6.08 7.48 -3.90
CA HIS A 306 -5.34 8.40 -4.76
C HIS A 306 -4.00 8.70 -4.10
N PHE A 307 -2.93 8.12 -4.62
CA PHE A 307 -1.56 8.41 -4.25
C PHE A 307 -1.09 9.60 -5.05
N PHE A 308 -0.61 10.61 -4.38
CA PHE A 308 -0.27 11.87 -5.03
C PHE A 308 0.98 12.52 -4.46
N LYS A 309 1.74 13.23 -5.31
CA LYS A 309 2.80 14.15 -4.89
C LYS A 309 2.68 15.45 -5.70
N PRO A 310 2.59 16.62 -5.03
CA PRO A 310 2.51 17.89 -5.77
C PRO A 310 3.77 18.11 -6.61
N LEU A 311 3.63 18.37 -7.90
CA LEU A 311 4.79 18.71 -8.75
C LEU A 311 5.50 20.00 -8.30
N THR A 312 4.84 20.84 -7.51
CA THR A 312 5.46 21.99 -6.86
C THR A 312 6.55 21.60 -5.84
N TRP A 313 6.63 20.35 -5.41
CA TRP A 313 7.73 19.84 -4.57
C TRP A 313 8.97 19.46 -5.38
N MET A 314 8.86 19.33 -6.69
CA MET A 314 9.99 19.04 -7.57
C MET A 314 10.83 20.31 -7.78
N LYS A 315 12.10 20.29 -7.36
CA LYS A 315 13.01 21.45 -7.52
C LYS A 315 13.13 21.85 -8.98
N GLY A 316 12.85 23.11 -9.27
CA GLY A 316 12.83 23.70 -10.60
C GLY A 316 11.44 23.78 -11.23
N SER A 317 10.40 23.25 -10.59
CA SER A 317 9.01 23.45 -11.04
C SER A 317 8.50 24.87 -10.74
N PRO A 318 7.61 25.40 -11.55
CA PRO A 318 6.91 26.64 -11.23
C PRO A 318 6.19 26.53 -9.87
N GLY A 319 6.34 27.58 -9.04
CA GLY A 319 5.72 27.57 -7.71
C GLY A 319 6.36 26.58 -6.72
N PHE A 320 7.66 26.26 -6.90
CA PHE A 320 8.39 25.33 -6.02
C PHE A 320 8.17 25.64 -4.53
N VAL A 321 7.82 24.59 -3.79
CA VAL A 321 7.64 24.59 -2.33
C VAL A 321 8.64 23.62 -1.72
N GLY A 322 9.45 24.10 -0.78
CA GLY A 322 10.40 23.30 0.00
C GLY A 322 10.19 23.50 1.49
N GLY A 323 11.07 22.91 2.31
CA GLY A 323 11.09 23.09 3.76
C GLY A 323 11.34 24.53 4.19
N THR A 324 11.38 24.77 5.50
CA THR A 324 11.50 26.11 6.11
C THR A 324 12.68 26.94 5.61
N ASN A 325 13.76 26.28 5.12
CA ASN A 325 14.93 26.94 4.54
C ASN A 325 14.95 26.85 2.99
N GLY A 326 13.82 26.53 2.34
CA GLY A 326 13.74 26.35 0.89
C GLY A 326 14.44 25.09 0.36
N ASN A 327 14.89 24.19 1.22
CA ASN A 327 15.49 22.91 0.83
C ASN A 327 14.41 21.99 0.22
N PRO A 328 14.72 21.25 -0.87
CA PRO A 328 13.76 20.33 -1.44
C PRO A 328 13.43 19.20 -0.47
N PHE A 329 12.20 18.72 -0.51
CA PHE A 329 11.80 17.52 0.21
C PHE A 329 12.47 16.28 -0.36
N VAL A 330 12.68 15.29 0.50
CA VAL A 330 13.13 13.94 0.11
C VAL A 330 11.98 13.23 -0.58
N VAL A 331 12.05 13.11 -1.91
CA VAL A 331 11.01 12.43 -2.69
C VAL A 331 11.46 11.04 -3.10
N LYS A 332 10.56 10.06 -2.95
CA LYS A 332 10.78 8.68 -3.33
C LYS A 332 9.62 8.15 -4.19
N ASN A 333 9.00 7.04 -3.82
CA ASN A 333 7.98 6.34 -4.59
C ASN A 333 6.56 6.44 -3.97
N HIS A 334 5.56 5.90 -4.67
CA HIS A 334 4.20 5.85 -4.13
C HIS A 334 4.03 4.71 -3.14
N LEU A 335 4.47 3.51 -3.51
CA LEU A 335 4.41 2.32 -2.67
C LEU A 335 5.77 1.65 -2.58
N GLU A 336 6.19 1.31 -1.38
CA GLU A 336 7.36 0.46 -1.17
C GLU A 336 7.06 -0.67 -0.19
N LEU A 337 7.28 -1.90 -0.64
CA LEU A 337 7.19 -3.10 0.20
C LEU A 337 8.58 -3.68 0.39
N LYS A 338 9.06 -3.65 1.62
CA LYS A 338 10.29 -4.31 2.08
C LYS A 338 10.02 -5.50 2.98
N ASN A 339 8.83 -5.54 3.59
CA ASN A 339 8.37 -6.61 4.47
C ASN A 339 6.84 -6.64 4.48
N ALA A 340 6.23 -7.52 3.70
CA ALA A 340 4.78 -7.68 3.59
C ALA A 340 4.41 -9.01 2.95
N GLN A 341 3.25 -9.55 3.28
CA GLN A 341 2.71 -10.77 2.67
C GLN A 341 1.19 -10.68 2.47
N ARG A 342 0.70 -11.22 1.35
CA ARG A 342 -0.69 -11.17 0.90
C ARG A 342 -1.22 -9.73 0.87
N VAL A 343 -0.75 -8.99 -0.15
CA VAL A 343 -1.07 -7.58 -0.36
C VAL A 343 -1.90 -7.43 -1.62
N LEU A 344 -3.06 -6.83 -1.49
CA LEU A 344 -3.93 -6.49 -2.61
C LEU A 344 -3.93 -4.98 -2.84
N LEU A 345 -3.37 -4.57 -3.99
CA LEU A 345 -3.53 -3.22 -4.54
C LEU A 345 -4.57 -3.26 -5.65
N ASP A 346 -5.73 -2.67 -5.43
CA ASP A 346 -6.86 -2.76 -6.34
C ASP A 346 -7.49 -1.38 -6.55
N SER A 347 -7.68 -0.98 -7.80
CA SER A 347 -8.41 0.25 -8.15
C SER A 347 -7.76 1.53 -7.58
N ASN A 348 -6.43 1.65 -7.61
CA ASN A 348 -5.72 2.83 -7.14
C ASN A 348 -5.28 3.73 -8.29
N ILE A 349 -5.19 5.04 -8.02
CA ILE A 349 -4.55 6.03 -8.88
C ILE A 349 -3.26 6.47 -8.22
N MET A 350 -2.14 6.47 -8.97
CA MET A 350 -0.82 6.86 -8.49
C MET A 350 -0.26 7.91 -9.42
N GLU A 351 -0.10 9.14 -8.93
CA GLU A 351 0.32 10.27 -9.74
C GLU A 351 1.51 11.03 -9.17
N ASN A 352 2.43 11.35 -10.06
CA ASN A 352 3.58 12.19 -9.81
C ASN A 352 4.64 11.55 -8.90
N THR A 353 5.64 10.91 -9.50
CA THR A 353 6.87 10.58 -8.77
C THR A 353 8.08 10.81 -9.66
N TRP A 354 9.20 11.19 -9.05
CA TRP A 354 10.42 11.54 -9.78
C TRP A 354 11.68 11.10 -9.05
N GLY A 355 12.75 10.94 -9.83
CA GLY A 355 14.08 10.64 -9.32
C GLY A 355 14.81 11.90 -8.85
N GLY A 356 16.06 11.73 -8.46
CA GLY A 356 16.96 12.82 -8.08
C GLY A 356 17.26 12.92 -6.59
N PHE A 357 16.86 11.93 -5.80
CA PHE A 357 17.31 11.70 -4.45
C PHE A 357 18.00 10.33 -4.35
N SER A 358 17.45 9.36 -3.67
CA SER A 358 18.04 8.03 -3.52
C SER A 358 17.43 6.97 -4.44
N GLN A 359 16.43 7.34 -5.23
CA GLN A 359 15.68 6.40 -6.07
C GLN A 359 15.48 6.93 -7.47
N GLY A 360 15.25 6.03 -8.42
CA GLY A 360 15.14 6.31 -9.85
C GLY A 360 13.77 6.80 -10.32
N GLY A 361 12.88 7.22 -9.40
CA GLY A 361 11.54 7.72 -9.74
C GLY A 361 10.55 6.64 -10.13
N PHE A 362 10.73 5.41 -9.68
CA PHE A 362 9.75 4.34 -9.79
C PHE A 362 8.51 4.62 -8.93
N SER A 363 7.35 4.25 -9.44
CA SER A 363 6.09 4.36 -8.69
C SER A 363 5.98 3.29 -7.61
N VAL A 364 6.25 2.04 -7.94
CA VAL A 364 6.06 0.89 -7.05
C VAL A 364 7.36 0.11 -6.90
N LEU A 365 7.76 -0.12 -5.65
CA LEU A 365 8.91 -0.95 -5.29
C LEU A 365 8.45 -2.19 -4.52
N LEU A 366 8.74 -3.37 -5.06
CA LEU A 366 8.55 -4.68 -4.42
C LEU A 366 9.93 -5.27 -4.18
N THR A 367 10.55 -4.85 -3.06
CA THR A 367 11.98 -5.12 -2.82
C THR A 367 12.18 -5.58 -1.38
N PRO A 368 12.00 -6.89 -1.09
CA PRO A 368 12.30 -7.40 0.23
C PRO A 368 13.72 -7.01 0.60
N LYS A 369 13.81 -6.22 1.66
CA LYS A 369 15.07 -5.63 2.06
C LYS A 369 15.29 -5.84 3.54
N ASN A 370 16.34 -6.57 3.83
CA ASN A 370 16.80 -6.80 5.17
C ASN A 370 17.98 -5.87 5.46
N GLN A 371 17.76 -4.88 6.30
CA GLN A 371 18.81 -3.99 6.75
C GLN A 371 19.70 -4.67 7.79
N THR A 372 20.98 -4.27 7.85
CA THR A 372 21.88 -4.65 8.95
C THR A 372 22.16 -3.43 9.82
N LEU A 373 22.27 -3.67 11.12
CA LEU A 373 22.78 -2.71 12.08
C LEU A 373 24.08 -3.27 12.68
N ASN A 374 25.19 -2.57 12.52
CA ASN A 374 26.52 -3.02 12.96
C ASN A 374 26.87 -4.45 12.45
N GLY A 375 26.52 -4.76 11.20
CA GLY A 375 26.75 -6.07 10.60
C GLY A 375 25.77 -7.18 11.02
N VAL A 376 24.84 -6.89 11.91
CA VAL A 376 23.83 -7.86 12.36
C VAL A 376 22.59 -7.79 11.45
N ASN A 377 22.10 -8.95 11.02
CA ASN A 377 20.84 -9.08 10.33
C ASN A 377 19.70 -8.67 11.26
N VAL A 378 19.02 -7.55 10.97
CA VAL A 378 17.96 -7.00 11.82
C VAL A 378 16.55 -7.33 11.33
N CYS A 379 16.41 -8.02 10.20
CA CYS A 379 15.10 -8.46 9.70
C CYS A 379 15.19 -9.81 8.97
N PRO A 380 15.48 -10.91 9.67
CA PRO A 380 15.58 -12.25 9.06
C PRO A 380 14.24 -12.74 8.48
N SER A 381 13.12 -12.20 8.93
CA SER A 381 11.78 -12.51 8.43
C SER A 381 11.31 -11.60 7.29
N CYS A 382 12.13 -10.60 6.89
CA CYS A 382 11.75 -9.71 5.79
C CYS A 382 11.47 -10.51 4.52
N GLN A 383 10.27 -10.36 4.01
CA GLN A 383 9.80 -10.94 2.74
C GLN A 383 8.79 -10.01 2.07
N VAL A 384 8.69 -10.12 0.76
CA VAL A 384 7.60 -9.55 -0.02
C VAL A 384 7.04 -10.67 -0.87
N THR A 385 5.87 -11.17 -0.49
CA THR A 385 5.27 -12.31 -1.16
C THR A 385 3.77 -12.15 -1.32
N ASP A 386 3.22 -12.74 -2.38
CA ASP A 386 1.79 -12.73 -2.62
C ASP A 386 1.24 -11.31 -2.79
N VAL A 387 1.71 -10.60 -3.81
CA VAL A 387 1.28 -9.23 -4.11
C VAL A 387 0.50 -9.20 -5.41
N THR A 388 -0.75 -8.75 -5.35
CA THR A 388 -1.58 -8.48 -6.51
C THR A 388 -1.72 -6.98 -6.73
N ILE A 389 -1.48 -6.50 -7.96
CA ILE A 389 -1.71 -5.11 -8.40
C ILE A 389 -2.61 -5.16 -9.62
N ARG A 390 -3.82 -4.61 -9.51
CA ARG A 390 -4.79 -4.66 -10.60
C ARG A 390 -5.71 -3.44 -10.67
N TYR A 391 -6.31 -3.25 -11.82
CA TYR A 391 -7.28 -2.19 -12.11
C TYR A 391 -6.81 -0.81 -11.63
N SER A 392 -5.52 -0.55 -11.79
CA SER A 392 -4.88 0.65 -11.27
C SER A 392 -4.25 1.46 -12.39
N ARG A 393 -4.15 2.78 -12.18
CA ARG A 393 -3.46 3.68 -13.09
C ARG A 393 -2.27 4.32 -12.44
N ILE A 394 -1.14 4.32 -13.14
CA ILE A 394 0.12 4.98 -12.75
C ILE A 394 0.42 6.02 -13.81
N SER A 395 0.60 7.28 -13.43
CA SER A 395 0.82 8.38 -14.37
C SER A 395 1.85 9.37 -13.86
N HIS A 396 2.51 10.08 -14.79
CA HIS A 396 3.44 11.16 -14.46
C HIS A 396 4.63 10.66 -13.62
N VAL A 397 5.33 9.64 -14.13
CA VAL A 397 6.38 8.93 -13.40
C VAL A 397 7.66 8.80 -14.22
N ALA A 398 8.80 8.66 -13.55
CA ALA A 398 10.06 8.33 -14.24
C ALA A 398 10.22 6.82 -14.49
N GLY A 399 9.46 5.97 -13.79
CA GLY A 399 9.43 4.53 -13.97
C GLY A 399 8.21 3.89 -13.31
N GLY A 400 7.76 2.74 -13.81
CA GLY A 400 6.62 2.01 -13.28
C GLY A 400 7.01 1.18 -12.05
N PHE A 401 7.66 0.05 -12.25
CA PHE A 401 7.89 -0.96 -11.22
C PHE A 401 9.38 -1.25 -11.00
N GLN A 402 9.79 -1.42 -9.75
CA GLN A 402 11.04 -2.05 -9.38
C GLN A 402 10.72 -3.31 -8.56
N ILE A 403 11.04 -4.48 -9.10
CA ILE A 403 10.73 -5.79 -8.50
C ILE A 403 12.03 -6.56 -8.38
N ALA A 404 12.55 -6.66 -7.16
CA ALA A 404 13.85 -7.28 -7.01
C ALA A 404 14.13 -7.76 -5.58
N ASN A 405 14.86 -8.85 -5.47
CA ASN A 405 15.29 -9.35 -4.17
C ASN A 405 16.63 -8.72 -3.78
N ALA A 406 16.61 -7.95 -2.69
CA ALA A 406 17.78 -7.33 -2.06
C ALA A 406 18.71 -6.60 -3.05
N LEU A 407 18.21 -5.55 -3.65
CA LEU A 407 19.04 -4.62 -4.42
C LEU A 407 20.03 -3.90 -3.49
N SER A 408 21.29 -4.15 -3.68
CA SER A 408 22.43 -3.26 -3.55
C SER A 408 23.00 -2.88 -2.20
N ASP A 409 22.50 -2.92 -1.05
CA ASP A 409 23.17 -2.17 0.02
C ASP A 409 23.58 -2.95 1.26
N GLY A 410 24.31 -4.04 1.02
CA GLY A 410 25.04 -4.73 2.11
C GLY A 410 24.16 -5.20 3.26
N GLY A 411 22.85 -5.28 3.04
CA GLY A 411 21.88 -5.75 4.01
C GLY A 411 22.00 -7.25 4.27
N GLY A 412 21.32 -7.74 5.31
CA GLY A 412 21.16 -9.16 5.56
C GLY A 412 20.30 -9.83 4.49
N ILE A 413 20.33 -11.16 4.44
CA ILE A 413 19.57 -11.95 3.48
C ILE A 413 18.07 -11.90 3.87
N PRO A 414 17.17 -11.46 2.98
CA PRO A 414 15.72 -11.54 3.19
C PRO A 414 15.24 -12.98 3.06
N LEU A 415 14.05 -13.27 3.60
CA LEU A 415 13.47 -14.61 3.55
C LEU A 415 13.00 -14.97 2.14
N ALA A 416 12.25 -14.09 1.46
CA ALA A 416 11.74 -14.32 0.12
C ALA A 416 11.27 -13.04 -0.58
N GLY A 417 11.22 -13.10 -1.93
CA GLY A 417 10.52 -12.17 -2.81
C GLY A 417 9.95 -12.96 -3.98
N GLN A 418 8.62 -13.17 -3.99
CA GLN A 418 7.98 -14.11 -4.92
C GLN A 418 6.47 -13.97 -4.98
N ARG A 419 5.87 -14.52 -6.04
CA ARG A 419 4.43 -14.56 -6.31
C ARG A 419 3.82 -13.17 -6.42
N TYR A 420 4.17 -12.52 -7.53
CA TYR A 420 3.65 -11.21 -7.90
C TYR A 420 2.71 -11.32 -9.11
N SER A 421 1.51 -10.79 -8.98
CA SER A 421 0.52 -10.69 -10.06
C SER A 421 0.24 -9.22 -10.37
N ILE A 422 0.56 -8.77 -11.57
CA ILE A 422 0.31 -7.41 -12.04
C ILE A 422 -0.53 -7.51 -13.32
N HIS A 423 -1.77 -7.06 -13.28
CA HIS A 423 -2.64 -7.13 -14.43
C HIS A 423 -3.70 -6.01 -14.49
N ASP A 424 -4.18 -5.75 -15.69
CA ASP A 424 -5.16 -4.70 -15.96
C ASP A 424 -4.72 -3.33 -15.39
N VAL A 425 -3.46 -2.98 -15.66
CA VAL A 425 -2.84 -1.74 -15.20
C VAL A 425 -2.49 -0.87 -16.40
N VAL A 426 -2.79 0.42 -16.31
CA VAL A 426 -2.29 1.43 -17.25
C VAL A 426 -1.13 2.18 -16.61
N VAL A 427 -0.01 2.27 -17.34
CA VAL A 427 1.14 3.10 -16.95
C VAL A 427 1.42 4.10 -18.05
N ASP A 428 1.04 5.34 -17.87
CA ASP A 428 1.16 6.38 -18.87
C ASP A 428 1.92 7.63 -18.38
N ASP A 429 2.26 8.54 -19.29
CA ASP A 429 3.18 9.67 -19.03
C ASP A 429 4.45 9.22 -18.27
N ILE A 430 5.07 8.15 -18.76
CA ILE A 430 6.39 7.73 -18.30
C ILE A 430 7.42 8.61 -19.01
N ASP A 431 8.15 9.45 -18.27
CA ASP A 431 9.16 10.32 -18.86
C ASP A 431 10.40 10.46 -17.97
N GLY A 432 11.49 9.81 -18.36
CA GLY A 432 12.75 9.82 -17.61
C GLY A 432 13.44 11.20 -17.59
N THR A 433 13.21 12.04 -18.57
CA THR A 433 13.77 13.39 -18.63
C THR A 433 12.99 14.35 -17.75
N LYS A 434 11.68 14.40 -17.94
CA LYS A 434 10.76 15.26 -17.17
C LYS A 434 10.76 14.91 -15.69
N TYR A 435 10.73 13.62 -15.37
CA TYR A 435 10.66 13.11 -14.00
C TYR A 435 12.01 12.58 -13.47
N LYS A 436 13.10 12.89 -14.14
CA LYS A 436 14.50 12.67 -13.67
C LYS A 436 14.77 11.21 -13.29
N GLY A 437 14.52 10.27 -14.19
CA GLY A 437 14.79 8.86 -13.98
C GLY A 437 14.99 8.07 -15.26
N GLY A 438 14.68 6.77 -15.26
CA GLY A 438 15.02 5.85 -16.34
C GLY A 438 14.11 5.89 -17.57
N GLY A 439 12.89 6.39 -17.46
CA GLY A 439 11.90 6.32 -18.56
C GLY A 439 11.51 4.87 -18.90
N LEU A 440 11.30 4.01 -17.89
CA LEU A 440 11.13 2.56 -18.09
C LEU A 440 9.89 1.99 -17.39
N LEU A 441 9.38 0.86 -17.94
CA LEU A 441 8.23 0.20 -17.34
C LEU A 441 8.63 -0.57 -16.09
N ALA A 442 9.61 -1.48 -16.19
CA ALA A 442 9.98 -2.31 -15.05
C ALA A 442 11.47 -2.62 -14.98
N GLN A 443 11.99 -2.73 -13.75
CA GLN A 443 13.28 -3.29 -13.42
C GLN A 443 13.08 -4.58 -12.62
N LEU A 444 13.71 -5.68 -13.07
CA LEU A 444 13.63 -7.00 -12.46
C LEU A 444 15.01 -7.50 -12.04
N GLY A 445 15.15 -8.12 -10.87
CA GLY A 445 16.45 -8.64 -10.51
C GLY A 445 16.53 -9.43 -9.19
N THR A 446 17.65 -10.17 -9.06
CA THR A 446 18.03 -10.88 -7.84
C THR A 446 19.41 -10.44 -7.39
N GLY A 447 19.57 -10.02 -6.15
CA GLY A 447 20.85 -9.66 -5.55
C GLY A 447 21.77 -10.86 -5.29
N PRO A 448 23.04 -10.61 -4.96
CA PRO A 448 23.98 -11.69 -4.65
C PRO A 448 23.60 -12.41 -3.35
N ARG A 449 23.65 -13.73 -3.39
CA ARG A 449 23.43 -14.62 -2.21
C ARG A 449 22.07 -14.52 -1.53
N VAL A 450 21.06 -14.03 -2.23
CA VAL A 450 19.69 -13.96 -1.73
C VAL A 450 18.81 -14.97 -2.49
N PRO A 451 17.60 -15.30 -1.96
CA PRO A 451 16.64 -16.11 -2.70
C PRO A 451 16.33 -15.50 -4.06
N LYS A 452 16.23 -16.35 -5.08
CA LYS A 452 15.91 -15.90 -6.43
C LYS A 452 14.54 -15.25 -6.47
N LEU A 453 14.42 -14.16 -7.23
CA LEU A 453 13.13 -13.60 -7.61
C LEU A 453 12.38 -14.63 -8.43
N GLN A 454 11.13 -14.92 -8.08
CA GLN A 454 10.35 -15.93 -8.78
C GLN A 454 8.85 -15.63 -8.82
N ASP A 455 8.17 -16.30 -9.77
CA ASP A 455 6.72 -16.21 -9.95
C ASP A 455 6.25 -14.76 -10.17
N VAL A 456 6.88 -14.05 -11.11
CA VAL A 456 6.48 -12.69 -11.51
C VAL A 456 5.62 -12.79 -12.75
N GLN A 457 4.38 -12.36 -12.65
CA GLN A 457 3.41 -12.32 -13.73
C GLN A 457 2.98 -10.88 -14.03
N ILE A 458 3.17 -10.45 -15.28
CA ILE A 458 2.75 -9.14 -15.81
C ILE A 458 1.89 -9.40 -17.04
N GLN A 459 0.59 -9.16 -16.92
CA GLN A 459 -0.38 -9.48 -17.97
C GLN A 459 -1.37 -8.34 -18.19
N HIS A 460 -1.90 -8.20 -19.39
CA HIS A 460 -2.90 -7.17 -19.70
C HIS A 460 -2.49 -5.78 -19.19
N VAL A 461 -1.23 -5.40 -19.39
CA VAL A 461 -0.74 -4.06 -19.06
C VAL A 461 -0.69 -3.22 -20.33
N THR A 462 -1.20 -1.99 -20.25
CA THR A 462 -1.01 -0.97 -21.29
C THR A 462 -0.02 0.06 -20.77
N ALA A 463 1.14 0.20 -21.43
CA ALA A 463 2.20 1.09 -20.95
C ALA A 463 3.00 1.74 -22.08
N PHE A 464 3.50 2.95 -21.83
CA PHE A 464 4.21 3.73 -22.85
C PHE A 464 5.59 4.22 -22.37
N PRO A 465 6.52 3.30 -21.97
CA PRO A 465 7.88 3.70 -21.64
C PRO A 465 8.61 4.22 -22.88
N PRO A 466 9.23 5.42 -22.81
CA PRO A 466 9.94 5.98 -23.94
C PRO A 466 11.34 5.41 -24.15
N HIS A 467 11.95 4.80 -23.11
CA HIS A 467 13.34 4.37 -23.16
C HIS A 467 13.51 2.84 -23.12
N THR A 468 12.94 2.16 -22.15
CA THR A 468 13.13 0.71 -21.96
C THR A 468 11.88 0.07 -21.39
N MET A 469 11.45 -1.04 -21.98
CA MET A 469 10.34 -1.83 -21.44
C MET A 469 10.78 -2.58 -20.16
N LEU A 470 11.85 -3.38 -20.26
CA LEU A 470 12.37 -4.16 -19.14
C LEU A 470 13.88 -3.96 -18.95
N VAL A 471 14.30 -3.56 -17.78
CA VAL A 471 15.69 -3.63 -17.32
C VAL A 471 15.84 -4.87 -16.45
N VAL A 472 16.78 -5.75 -16.78
CA VAL A 472 16.91 -7.06 -16.17
C VAL A 472 18.30 -7.24 -15.57
N GLY A 473 18.37 -7.43 -14.27
CA GLY A 473 19.59 -7.82 -13.58
C GLY A 473 20.76 -6.85 -13.65
N ASN A 474 20.54 -5.56 -13.91
CA ASN A 474 21.60 -4.58 -14.18
C ASN A 474 22.46 -4.16 -12.99
N ILE A 475 22.21 -4.70 -11.80
CA ILE A 475 22.99 -4.43 -10.58
C ILE A 475 23.26 -5.70 -9.77
N LEU A 476 23.07 -6.87 -10.37
CA LEU A 476 23.02 -8.15 -9.67
C LEU A 476 24.12 -9.10 -10.17
N SER A 477 24.64 -9.89 -9.26
CA SER A 477 25.63 -10.94 -9.56
C SER A 477 25.02 -12.35 -9.66
N ASN A 478 23.76 -12.53 -9.28
CA ASN A 478 23.05 -13.81 -9.39
C ASN A 478 22.02 -13.73 -10.53
N PRO A 479 22.29 -14.34 -11.70
CA PRO A 479 21.53 -14.06 -12.90
C PRO A 479 20.14 -14.65 -12.92
N ASP A 480 19.88 -15.80 -12.30
CA ASP A 480 18.67 -16.56 -12.55
C ASP A 480 17.47 -16.02 -11.77
N MET A 481 16.41 -15.73 -12.51
CA MET A 481 15.07 -15.48 -11.98
C MET A 481 14.15 -16.59 -12.46
N LEU A 482 13.19 -17.00 -11.62
CA LEU A 482 12.39 -18.19 -11.87
C LEU A 482 10.96 -17.84 -12.26
N ASN A 483 10.42 -18.56 -13.24
CA ASN A 483 9.00 -18.53 -13.62
C ASN A 483 8.47 -17.11 -13.91
N PHE A 484 8.99 -16.48 -14.97
CA PHE A 484 8.55 -15.15 -15.40
C PHE A 484 7.48 -15.26 -16.49
N ILE A 485 6.37 -14.53 -16.33
CA ILE A 485 5.28 -14.47 -17.29
C ILE A 485 5.04 -13.01 -17.70
N PHE A 486 5.13 -12.74 -18.99
CA PHE A 486 4.85 -11.44 -19.60
C PHE A 486 3.99 -11.68 -20.84
N THR A 487 2.67 -11.53 -20.73
CA THR A 487 1.73 -11.92 -21.78
C THR A 487 0.56 -10.94 -21.91
N ASN A 488 0.01 -10.85 -23.11
CA ASN A 488 -1.21 -10.08 -23.39
C ASN A 488 -1.06 -8.56 -23.18
N ASN A 489 0.16 -8.03 -23.17
CA ASN A 489 0.43 -6.62 -22.90
C ASN A 489 0.41 -5.79 -24.20
N LEU A 490 0.11 -4.49 -24.09
CA LEU A 490 0.32 -3.48 -25.13
C LEU A 490 1.35 -2.46 -24.60
N VAL A 491 2.61 -2.53 -25.13
CA VAL A 491 3.70 -1.77 -24.54
C VAL A 491 4.59 -1.18 -25.63
N THR A 492 4.94 0.12 -25.52
CA THR A 492 6.03 0.67 -26.31
C THR A 492 7.35 0.09 -25.84
N THR A 493 8.25 -0.23 -26.76
CA THR A 493 9.48 -0.95 -26.40
C THR A 493 10.64 -0.02 -26.04
N GLY A 494 10.63 1.20 -26.58
CA GLY A 494 11.76 2.12 -26.52
C GLY A 494 12.98 1.64 -27.34
N PRO A 495 14.06 2.42 -27.37
CA PRO A 495 15.29 2.08 -28.12
C PRO A 495 16.05 0.87 -27.55
N PHE A 496 15.87 0.54 -26.28
CA PHE A 496 16.48 -0.60 -25.59
C PHE A 496 15.40 -1.48 -24.98
N PRO A 497 14.68 -2.29 -25.78
CA PRO A 497 13.45 -2.96 -25.35
C PRO A 497 13.58 -3.81 -24.06
N VAL A 498 14.59 -4.69 -24.04
CA VAL A 498 14.93 -5.53 -22.90
C VAL A 498 16.43 -5.43 -22.69
N TRP A 499 16.82 -4.83 -21.57
CA TRP A 499 18.20 -4.50 -21.32
C TRP A 499 18.78 -5.29 -20.15
N SER A 500 19.87 -6.00 -20.42
CA SER A 500 20.76 -6.60 -19.42
C SER A 500 22.21 -6.40 -19.84
N ALA A 501 22.57 -5.18 -20.28
CA ALA A 501 23.90 -4.82 -20.74
C ALA A 501 24.58 -3.84 -19.76
N GLY A 502 25.91 -3.78 -19.82
CA GLY A 502 26.74 -2.85 -19.03
C GLY A 502 27.11 -3.39 -17.63
N GLY A 503 28.39 -3.62 -17.42
CA GLY A 503 28.94 -4.09 -16.13
C GLY A 503 28.96 -5.61 -15.95
N SER A 504 29.72 -6.06 -14.96
CA SER A 504 29.96 -7.49 -14.68
C SER A 504 28.85 -8.18 -13.87
N THR A 505 27.85 -7.44 -13.47
CA THR A 505 26.75 -7.92 -12.59
C THR A 505 25.45 -8.24 -13.33
N ASN A 506 25.46 -8.13 -14.65
CA ASN A 506 24.29 -8.36 -15.48
C ASN A 506 24.18 -9.83 -15.88
N CYS A 507 22.97 -10.39 -15.80
CA CYS A 507 22.75 -11.80 -16.06
C CYS A 507 23.09 -12.22 -17.50
N ALA A 508 22.78 -11.41 -18.51
CA ALA A 508 23.01 -11.75 -19.93
C ALA A 508 24.10 -10.92 -20.61
N SER A 509 24.49 -9.78 -20.07
CA SER A 509 25.38 -8.82 -20.73
C SER A 509 24.97 -8.52 -22.18
N SER A 510 23.67 -8.38 -22.43
CA SER A 510 23.08 -8.25 -23.76
C SER A 510 21.90 -7.27 -23.73
N ASP A 511 21.61 -6.68 -24.90
CA ASP A 511 20.39 -5.91 -25.18
C ASP A 511 19.45 -6.63 -26.18
N VAL A 512 19.81 -7.83 -26.62
CA VAL A 512 18.96 -8.64 -27.50
C VAL A 512 17.86 -9.32 -26.68
N PRO A 513 16.57 -8.99 -26.90
CA PRO A 513 15.47 -9.47 -26.05
C PRO A 513 15.45 -10.99 -25.83
N LEU A 514 15.58 -11.76 -26.92
CA LEU A 514 15.57 -13.23 -26.83
C LEU A 514 16.73 -13.77 -25.97
N ILE A 515 17.94 -13.21 -26.12
CA ILE A 515 19.11 -13.62 -25.35
C ILE A 515 18.91 -13.29 -23.87
N VAL A 516 18.44 -12.08 -23.56
CA VAL A 516 18.19 -11.66 -22.17
C VAL A 516 17.16 -12.54 -21.50
N LEU A 517 16.02 -12.78 -22.18
CA LEU A 517 14.95 -13.61 -21.62
C LEU A 517 15.39 -15.06 -21.39
N GLN A 518 16.10 -15.66 -22.34
CA GLN A 518 16.60 -17.03 -22.23
C GLN A 518 17.68 -17.20 -21.14
N THR A 519 18.51 -16.17 -20.95
CA THR A 519 19.64 -16.24 -20.01
C THR A 519 19.24 -15.89 -18.59
N CYS A 520 18.36 -14.91 -18.42
CA CYS A 520 18.03 -14.34 -17.10
C CYS A 520 16.84 -15.01 -16.43
N PHE A 521 16.00 -15.73 -17.17
CA PHE A 521 14.78 -16.34 -16.61
C PHE A 521 14.68 -17.84 -16.95
N THR A 522 14.26 -18.67 -15.97
CA THR A 522 14.07 -20.12 -16.16
C THR A 522 12.96 -20.66 -15.27
N PRO A 523 11.83 -21.18 -15.80
CA PRO A 523 11.35 -20.93 -17.16
C PRO A 523 10.81 -19.52 -17.34
N TYR A 524 10.45 -19.16 -18.58
CA TYR A 524 9.73 -17.93 -18.87
C TYR A 524 8.63 -18.16 -19.93
N THR A 525 7.60 -17.31 -19.88
CA THR A 525 6.58 -17.20 -20.93
C THR A 525 6.50 -15.74 -21.37
N PHE A 526 6.80 -15.47 -22.64
CA PHE A 526 6.78 -14.13 -23.21
C PHE A 526 6.11 -14.20 -24.58
N THR A 527 4.80 -14.01 -24.63
CA THR A 527 4.00 -14.22 -25.85
C THR A 527 2.71 -13.39 -25.83
N HIS A 528 2.09 -13.23 -27.01
CA HIS A 528 0.87 -12.43 -27.21
C HIS A 528 0.97 -10.99 -26.68
N ASN A 529 2.16 -10.38 -26.81
CA ASN A 529 2.34 -8.98 -26.48
C ASN A 529 2.35 -8.14 -27.77
N GLY A 530 1.68 -7.01 -27.74
CA GLY A 530 1.81 -5.97 -28.75
C GLY A 530 3.02 -5.08 -28.41
N LEU A 531 4.15 -5.36 -29.05
CA LEU A 531 5.44 -4.69 -28.85
C LEU A 531 5.53 -3.50 -29.80
N ILE A 532 4.99 -2.35 -29.35
CA ILE A 532 4.76 -1.16 -30.18
C ILE A 532 6.08 -0.49 -30.52
N ALA A 533 6.28 -0.18 -31.80
CA ALA A 533 7.44 0.54 -32.31
C ALA A 533 8.80 -0.12 -31.98
N SER A 534 8.85 -1.47 -32.03
CA SER A 534 10.13 -2.18 -31.83
C SER A 534 11.18 -1.68 -32.82
N PRO A 535 12.40 -1.30 -32.37
CA PRO A 535 13.41 -0.77 -33.24
C PRO A 535 13.83 -1.78 -34.33
N ALA A 536 14.19 -1.30 -35.54
CA ALA A 536 14.52 -2.14 -36.69
C ALA A 536 15.70 -3.09 -36.44
N ASN A 537 16.64 -2.71 -35.57
CA ASN A 537 17.76 -3.58 -35.18
C ASN A 537 17.33 -4.77 -34.31
N PHE A 538 16.11 -4.75 -33.77
CA PHE A 538 15.50 -5.89 -33.07
C PHE A 538 14.41 -6.52 -33.93
N SER A 539 14.79 -7.13 -35.04
CA SER A 539 13.88 -7.87 -35.91
C SER A 539 13.13 -8.96 -35.15
N THR A 540 12.00 -9.43 -35.70
CA THR A 540 11.14 -10.43 -35.06
C THR A 540 11.87 -11.70 -34.62
N SER A 541 12.96 -12.08 -35.32
CA SER A 541 13.81 -13.23 -34.95
C SER A 541 14.65 -13.02 -33.69
N LYS A 542 14.75 -11.79 -33.19
CA LYS A 542 15.41 -11.45 -31.90
C LYS A 542 14.47 -11.42 -30.71
N TRP A 543 13.25 -11.85 -30.91
CA TRP A 543 12.20 -11.95 -29.90
C TRP A 543 11.70 -13.37 -29.74
N PRO A 544 11.13 -13.74 -28.59
CA PRO A 544 10.34 -14.98 -28.48
C PRO A 544 9.19 -14.99 -29.48
N ALA A 545 8.84 -16.17 -29.98
CA ALA A 545 7.74 -16.33 -30.93
C ALA A 545 6.37 -15.98 -30.31
N GLY A 546 5.39 -15.71 -31.18
CA GLY A 546 4.01 -15.48 -30.77
C GLY A 546 3.70 -14.07 -30.25
N ASN A 547 4.54 -13.07 -30.55
CA ASN A 547 4.29 -11.67 -30.22
C ASN A 547 3.90 -10.87 -31.49
N TYR A 548 3.27 -9.73 -31.31
CA TYR A 548 2.85 -8.81 -32.35
C TYR A 548 3.74 -7.57 -32.36
N PHE A 549 3.99 -7.00 -33.54
CA PHE A 549 4.92 -5.89 -33.74
C PHE A 549 4.25 -4.72 -34.48
N PRO A 550 3.30 -4.01 -33.88
CA PRO A 550 2.73 -2.80 -34.49
C PRO A 550 3.83 -1.75 -34.72
N SER A 551 3.88 -1.20 -35.91
CA SER A 551 4.94 -0.25 -36.30
C SER A 551 4.94 1.05 -35.50
N ASN A 552 3.78 1.41 -34.95
CA ASN A 552 3.59 2.61 -34.13
C ASN A 552 2.27 2.49 -33.36
N THR A 553 1.97 3.48 -32.53
CA THR A 553 0.75 3.53 -31.73
C THR A 553 -0.52 3.68 -32.56
N ALA A 554 -0.46 4.30 -33.76
CA ALA A 554 -1.62 4.41 -34.64
C ALA A 554 -2.05 3.04 -35.18
N ALA A 555 -1.11 2.11 -35.41
CA ALA A 555 -1.39 0.74 -35.83
C ALA A 555 -2.14 -0.08 -34.75
N VAL A 556 -2.12 0.34 -33.50
CA VAL A 556 -2.87 -0.29 -32.42
C VAL A 556 -4.35 0.08 -32.47
N GLN A 557 -4.68 1.24 -32.99
CA GLN A 557 -6.03 1.77 -33.08
C GLN A 557 -6.71 1.97 -31.70
N PHE A 558 -6.01 2.69 -30.80
CA PHE A 558 -6.64 3.20 -29.58
C PHE A 558 -7.73 4.23 -29.92
N ALA A 559 -8.79 4.32 -29.11
CA ALA A 559 -9.82 5.34 -29.24
C ALA A 559 -9.23 6.76 -29.15
N SER A 560 -8.29 6.99 -28.23
CA SER A 560 -7.47 8.20 -28.17
C SER A 560 -6.13 7.90 -27.49
N TYR A 561 -5.04 7.85 -28.25
CA TYR A 561 -3.70 7.64 -27.67
C TYR A 561 -3.22 8.85 -26.87
N ASN A 562 -3.53 10.07 -27.30
CA ASN A 562 -3.16 11.35 -26.67
C ASN A 562 -1.66 11.43 -26.26
N GLY A 563 -0.75 10.94 -27.13
CA GLY A 563 0.67 10.93 -26.81
C GLY A 563 1.09 10.04 -25.62
N GLY A 564 0.24 9.13 -25.15
CA GLY A 564 0.47 8.31 -23.98
C GLY A 564 0.28 9.06 -22.66
N ILE A 565 -0.51 10.13 -22.67
CA ILE A 565 -0.74 11.00 -21.51
C ILE A 565 -2.26 11.17 -21.32
N GLY A 566 -2.85 10.47 -20.36
CA GLY A 566 -4.27 10.62 -20.06
C GLY A 566 -5.20 10.22 -21.21
N GLY A 567 -4.80 9.30 -22.07
CA GLY A 567 -5.56 8.85 -23.23
C GLY A 567 -6.73 7.92 -22.87
N ASP A 568 -7.59 7.71 -23.85
CA ASP A 568 -8.58 6.63 -23.88
C ASP A 568 -7.96 5.44 -24.64
N TYR A 569 -7.53 4.44 -23.91
CA TYR A 569 -6.81 3.30 -24.46
C TYR A 569 -7.71 2.11 -24.83
N HIS A 570 -9.02 2.30 -24.96
CA HIS A 570 -9.90 1.31 -25.58
C HIS A 570 -9.44 1.00 -27.01
N LEU A 571 -9.48 -0.25 -27.41
CA LEU A 571 -9.24 -0.63 -28.79
C LEU A 571 -10.50 -0.38 -29.64
N LEU A 572 -10.35 0.30 -30.77
CA LEU A 572 -11.42 0.47 -31.74
C LEU A 572 -11.85 -0.90 -32.32
N SER A 573 -13.06 -1.00 -32.86
CA SER A 573 -13.61 -2.25 -33.38
C SER A 573 -12.77 -2.88 -34.51
N GLY A 574 -12.02 -2.07 -35.26
CA GLY A 574 -11.10 -2.53 -36.32
C GLY A 574 -9.69 -2.89 -35.86
N SER A 575 -9.39 -2.76 -34.58
CA SER A 575 -8.06 -3.07 -34.06
C SER A 575 -7.72 -4.56 -34.23
N PRO A 576 -6.53 -4.89 -34.78
CA PRO A 576 -6.09 -6.28 -34.91
C PRO A 576 -5.76 -6.95 -33.57
N PHE A 577 -5.78 -6.19 -32.48
CA PHE A 577 -5.45 -6.65 -31.13
C PHE A 577 -6.66 -6.93 -30.25
N LYS A 578 -7.87 -6.80 -30.83
CA LYS A 578 -9.10 -7.28 -30.18
C LYS A 578 -9.13 -8.81 -30.16
N ASN A 579 -9.48 -9.37 -29.01
CA ASN A 579 -9.55 -10.82 -28.78
C ASN A 579 -8.24 -11.56 -29.15
N ALA A 580 -7.10 -10.87 -29.15
CA ALA A 580 -5.81 -11.42 -29.54
C ALA A 580 -4.98 -11.98 -28.37
N GLY A 581 -5.51 -11.92 -27.16
CA GLY A 581 -4.88 -12.47 -25.96
C GLY A 581 -4.96 -14.00 -25.90
N THR A 582 -4.11 -14.61 -25.09
CA THR A 582 -4.08 -16.05 -24.84
C THR A 582 -5.37 -16.56 -24.19
N ASP A 583 -6.12 -15.68 -23.57
CA ASP A 583 -7.41 -15.91 -22.92
C ASP A 583 -8.61 -15.46 -23.76
N GLY A 584 -8.37 -15.05 -25.00
CA GLY A 584 -9.41 -14.56 -25.91
C GLY A 584 -9.89 -13.14 -25.65
N LYS A 585 -9.24 -12.39 -24.76
CA LYS A 585 -9.52 -10.99 -24.51
C LYS A 585 -8.67 -10.06 -25.42
N ASP A 586 -8.98 -8.78 -25.35
CA ASP A 586 -8.18 -7.73 -25.99
C ASP A 586 -6.76 -7.70 -25.38
N LEU A 587 -5.76 -7.33 -26.17
CA LEU A 587 -4.43 -7.06 -25.61
C LEU A 587 -4.45 -5.75 -24.81
N GLY A 588 -3.57 -5.68 -23.81
CA GLY A 588 -3.51 -4.55 -22.88
C GLY A 588 -4.56 -4.64 -21.78
N ALA A 589 -4.69 -3.59 -20.99
CA ALA A 589 -5.62 -3.52 -19.87
C ALA A 589 -7.08 -3.53 -20.31
N ASP A 590 -7.94 -4.19 -19.54
CA ASP A 590 -9.40 -4.06 -19.67
C ASP A 590 -9.84 -2.66 -19.22
N ILE A 591 -9.89 -1.73 -20.17
CA ILE A 591 -10.15 -0.31 -19.89
C ILE A 591 -11.57 -0.09 -19.35
N ASN A 592 -12.56 -0.89 -19.75
CA ASN A 592 -13.92 -0.79 -19.21
C ASN A 592 -13.94 -1.11 -17.72
N THR A 593 -13.38 -2.25 -17.35
CA THR A 593 -13.29 -2.68 -15.94
C THR A 593 -12.42 -1.72 -15.13
N LEU A 594 -11.28 -1.27 -15.67
CA LEU A 594 -10.39 -0.31 -15.02
C LEU A 594 -11.10 1.02 -14.74
N ASN A 595 -11.78 1.61 -15.74
CA ASN A 595 -12.49 2.88 -15.57
C ASN A 595 -13.64 2.76 -14.56
N SER A 596 -14.38 1.65 -14.57
CA SER A 596 -15.40 1.36 -13.57
C SER A 596 -14.83 1.24 -12.17
N ALA A 597 -13.71 0.54 -12.02
CA ALA A 597 -13.00 0.34 -10.74
C ALA A 597 -12.45 1.66 -10.18
N LEU A 598 -11.94 2.54 -11.04
CA LEU A 598 -11.39 3.85 -10.67
C LEU A 598 -12.46 4.95 -10.48
N SER A 599 -13.72 4.66 -10.75
CA SER A 599 -14.79 5.64 -10.54
C SER A 599 -14.83 6.13 -9.09
N GLY A 600 -14.78 7.45 -8.90
CA GLY A 600 -14.80 8.12 -7.61
C GLY A 600 -13.46 8.10 -6.85
N VAL A 601 -12.37 7.68 -7.49
CA VAL A 601 -11.03 7.72 -6.86
C VAL A 601 -10.37 9.09 -6.98
N TYR A 602 -10.66 9.87 -8.03
CA TYR A 602 -10.18 11.26 -8.21
C TYR A 602 -10.85 12.24 -7.25
#